data_ba96a6cd09f4692d9a3a50f6563a74a1
#
_entry.id   ba96a6cd09f4692d9a3a50f6563a74a1
#
_cell.length_a   1.000
_cell.length_b   1.000
_cell.length_c   1.000
_cell.angle_alpha   90.00
_cell.angle_beta   90.00
_cell.angle_gamma   90.00
#
_symmetry.space_group_name_H-M   'P 1'
#
loop_
_entity.id
_entity.type
_entity.pdbx_description
1 polymer ?
#
loop_
_entity_poly.entity_id
_entity_poly.type
_entity_poly.pdbx_seq_one_letter_code
_entity_poly.pdbx_strand_id
1 'polypeptide(L)'
;YTLQLSSSSNYDNLNGWAKKENLKNYVVYETTRNGQPWYVLVSGVYASKEEAKKAVSTLPADVQAKNPWAKPLRQVQADLK
;
A
#
# COMPACT_ATOMS: atom_id res chain seq x y z
N TYR A 1 3.60 -8.12 8.20
CA TYR A 1 3.95 -6.96 7.35
C TYR A 1 3.21 -6.99 6.03
N THR A 2 2.90 -5.83 5.52
CA THR A 2 2.37 -5.65 4.18
C THR A 2 3.21 -4.57 3.50
N LEU A 3 3.06 -4.43 2.19
CA LEU A 3 3.76 -3.36 1.47
C LEU A 3 2.81 -2.20 1.25
N GLN A 4 3.18 -1.02 1.73
CA GLN A 4 2.47 0.20 1.40
C GLN A 4 3.05 0.74 0.10
N LEU A 5 2.23 0.74 -0.94
CA LEU A 5 2.69 1.09 -2.28
C LEU A 5 2.44 2.55 -2.60
N SER A 6 1.31 3.08 -2.17
CA SER A 6 0.96 4.47 -2.45
C SER A 6 -0.11 4.94 -1.48
N SER A 7 -0.35 6.25 -1.47
CA SER A 7 -1.43 6.83 -0.69
C SER A 7 -1.94 8.08 -1.41
N SER A 8 -3.20 8.42 -1.17
CA SER A 8 -3.80 9.57 -1.83
C SER A 8 -5.03 10.04 -1.04
N SER A 9 -5.41 11.28 -1.26
CA SER A 9 -6.68 11.81 -0.75
C SER A 9 -7.85 11.47 -1.68
N ASN A 10 -7.58 10.85 -2.83
CA ASN A 10 -8.58 10.51 -3.82
C ASN A 10 -8.56 9.00 -4.08
N TYR A 11 -9.63 8.33 -3.64
CA TYR A 11 -9.77 6.88 -3.78
C TYR A 11 -9.73 6.44 -5.25
N ASP A 12 -10.43 7.15 -6.12
CA ASP A 12 -10.53 6.77 -7.52
C ASP A 12 -9.18 6.80 -8.22
N ASN A 13 -8.37 7.82 -7.91
CA ASN A 13 -7.02 7.91 -8.47
C ASN A 13 -6.16 6.74 -8.01
N LEU A 14 -6.23 6.42 -6.74
CA LEU A 14 -5.44 5.34 -6.16
C LEU A 14 -5.84 3.98 -6.70
N ASN A 15 -7.16 3.72 -6.74
CA ASN A 15 -7.71 2.48 -7.26
C ASN A 15 -7.41 2.32 -8.76
N GLY A 16 -7.55 3.40 -9.51
CA GLY A 16 -7.23 3.41 -10.94
C GLY A 16 -5.75 3.11 -11.20
N TRP A 17 -4.88 3.70 -10.39
CA TRP A 17 -3.45 3.42 -10.49
C TRP A 17 -3.14 1.94 -10.22
N ALA A 18 -3.77 1.36 -9.20
CA ALA A 18 -3.57 -0.05 -8.88
C ALA A 18 -4.01 -0.95 -10.02
N LYS A 19 -5.13 -0.63 -10.66
CA LYS A 19 -5.61 -1.40 -11.82
C LYS A 19 -4.68 -1.23 -13.02
N LYS A 20 -4.17 -0.02 -13.23
CA LYS A 20 -3.25 0.27 -14.32
C LYS A 20 -1.96 -0.52 -14.17
N GLU A 21 -1.46 -0.66 -12.93
CA GLU A 21 -0.24 -1.40 -12.66
C GLU A 21 -0.48 -2.91 -12.59
N ASN A 22 -1.73 -3.33 -12.76
CA ASN A 22 -2.09 -4.74 -12.77
C ASN A 22 -1.68 -5.46 -11.49
N LEU A 23 -1.84 -4.77 -10.37
CA LEU A 23 -1.47 -5.32 -9.07
C LEU A 23 -2.44 -6.41 -8.64
N LYS A 24 -1.91 -7.40 -7.93
CA LYS A 24 -2.70 -8.50 -7.39
C LYS A 24 -2.69 -8.40 -5.86
N ASN A 25 -3.78 -8.86 -5.24
CA ASN A 25 -3.89 -8.93 -3.78
C ASN A 25 -3.65 -7.58 -3.10
N TYR A 26 -4.11 -6.52 -3.73
CA TYR A 26 -4.01 -5.20 -3.13
C TYR A 26 -5.29 -4.84 -2.38
N VAL A 27 -5.15 -3.97 -1.39
CA VAL A 27 -6.27 -3.45 -0.63
C VAL A 27 -6.08 -1.94 -0.48
N VAL A 28 -7.16 -1.20 -0.68
CA VAL A 28 -7.18 0.23 -0.40
C VAL A 28 -8.04 0.43 0.82
N TYR A 29 -7.49 1.07 1.86
CA TYR A 29 -8.27 1.36 3.06
C TYR A 29 -8.28 2.86 3.33
N GLU A 30 -9.35 3.29 3.99
CA GLU A 30 -9.50 4.68 4.38
C GLU A 30 -8.98 4.91 5.79
N THR A 31 -8.25 5.99 5.97
CA THR A 31 -7.80 6.44 7.28
C THR A 31 -7.99 7.95 7.34
N THR A 32 -7.61 8.57 8.44
CA THR A 32 -7.71 10.00 8.60
C THR A 32 -6.32 10.59 8.75
N ARG A 33 -6.09 11.69 8.06
CA ARG A 33 -4.84 12.43 8.16
C ARG A 33 -5.17 13.92 8.34
N ASN A 34 -4.77 14.46 9.49
CA ASN A 34 -5.06 15.86 9.84
C ASN A 34 -6.54 16.23 9.70
N GLY A 35 -7.42 15.29 10.11
CA GLY A 35 -8.87 15.49 10.02
C GLY A 35 -9.45 15.32 8.63
N GLN A 36 -8.66 14.93 7.64
CA GLN A 36 -9.10 14.74 6.27
C GLN A 36 -9.11 13.25 5.89
N PRO A 37 -10.05 12.83 5.03
CA PRO A 37 -10.04 11.46 4.53
C PRO A 37 -8.73 11.17 3.78
N TRP A 38 -8.17 10.00 4.03
CA TRP A 38 -6.93 9.61 3.38
C TRP A 38 -7.01 8.13 3.02
N TYR A 39 -6.54 7.77 1.85
CA TYR A 39 -6.59 6.40 1.35
C TYR A 39 -5.19 5.87 1.20
N VAL A 40 -4.99 4.62 1.61
CA VAL A 40 -3.68 3.98 1.55
C VAL A 40 -3.82 2.68 0.78
N LEU A 41 -2.93 2.48 -0.18
CA LEU A 41 -2.87 1.25 -0.98
C LEU A 41 -1.78 0.35 -0.42
N VAL A 42 -2.18 -0.85 -0.05
CA VAL A 42 -1.23 -1.87 0.44
C VAL A 42 -1.42 -3.14 -0.37
N SER A 43 -0.37 -3.94 -0.45
CA SER A 43 -0.41 -5.18 -1.22
C SER A 43 0.33 -6.28 -0.48
N GLY A 44 -0.26 -7.48 -0.49
CA GLY A 44 0.36 -8.68 0.05
C GLY A 44 0.41 -8.75 1.55
N VAL A 45 0.71 -9.94 2.04
CA VAL A 45 0.93 -10.20 3.47
C VAL A 45 2.26 -10.95 3.57
N TYR A 46 3.15 -10.46 4.40
CA TYR A 46 4.50 -11.02 4.53
C TYR A 46 4.78 -11.34 5.98
N ALA A 47 5.52 -12.42 6.21
CA ALA A 47 5.85 -12.86 7.56
C ALA A 47 6.88 -11.94 8.20
N SER A 48 7.74 -11.32 7.40
CA SER A 48 8.80 -10.46 7.92
C SER A 48 9.05 -9.28 6.99
N LYS A 49 9.72 -8.29 7.55
CA LYS A 49 10.13 -7.10 6.81
C LYS A 49 11.01 -7.45 5.62
N GLU A 50 11.89 -8.46 5.82
CA GLU A 50 12.79 -8.88 4.76
C GLU A 50 12.05 -9.50 3.59
N GLU A 51 11.02 -10.30 3.87
CA GLU A 51 10.19 -10.88 2.81
C GLU A 51 9.46 -9.79 2.04
N ALA A 52 8.96 -8.78 2.74
CA ALA A 52 8.32 -7.65 2.09
C ALA A 52 9.28 -6.92 1.17
N LYS A 53 10.52 -6.71 1.60
CA LYS A 53 11.54 -6.07 0.76
C LYS A 53 11.86 -6.88 -0.48
N LYS A 54 11.91 -8.20 -0.36
CA LYS A 54 12.14 -9.06 -1.52
C LYS A 54 11.03 -8.92 -2.53
N ALA A 55 9.79 -8.81 -2.05
CA ALA A 55 8.65 -8.66 -2.93
C ALA A 55 8.70 -7.34 -3.73
N VAL A 56 9.32 -6.30 -3.17
CA VAL A 56 9.46 -5.03 -3.87
C VAL A 56 10.20 -5.21 -5.18
N SER A 57 11.23 -6.04 -5.20
CA SER A 57 12.05 -6.26 -6.40
C SER A 57 11.28 -6.94 -7.52
N THR A 58 10.14 -7.58 -7.23
CA THR A 58 9.31 -8.23 -8.24
C THR A 58 8.23 -7.29 -8.79
N LEU A 59 8.12 -6.09 -8.26
CA LEU A 59 7.09 -5.12 -8.68
C LEU A 59 7.53 -4.37 -9.93
N PRO A 60 6.56 -3.85 -10.73
CA PRO A 60 6.90 -2.99 -11.87
C PRO A 60 7.72 -1.78 -11.45
N ALA A 61 8.51 -1.25 -12.38
CA ALA A 61 9.36 -0.10 -12.11
C ALA A 61 8.59 1.11 -11.61
N ASP A 62 7.39 1.35 -12.15
CA ASP A 62 6.55 2.46 -11.72
C ASP A 62 6.16 2.34 -10.26
N VAL A 63 5.88 1.11 -9.81
CA VAL A 63 5.54 0.84 -8.41
C VAL A 63 6.76 1.06 -7.53
N GLN A 64 7.92 0.58 -7.97
CA GLN A 64 9.16 0.77 -7.21
C GLN A 64 9.52 2.25 -7.08
N ALA A 65 9.18 3.05 -8.08
CA ALA A 65 9.43 4.49 -8.05
C ALA A 65 8.62 5.21 -6.97
N LYS A 66 7.52 4.60 -6.48
CA LYS A 66 6.72 5.14 -5.40
C LYS A 66 7.33 4.86 -4.01
N ASN A 67 8.50 4.24 -3.98
CA ASN A 67 9.20 3.91 -2.74
C ASN A 67 8.33 3.09 -1.78
N PRO A 68 7.84 1.90 -2.22
CA PRO A 68 7.05 1.05 -1.33
C PRO A 68 7.88 0.61 -0.14
N TRP A 69 7.22 0.46 1.01
CA TRP A 69 7.91 0.08 2.22
C TRP A 69 7.09 -0.93 3.01
N ALA A 70 7.80 -1.69 3.85
CA ALA A 70 7.18 -2.70 4.68
C ALA A 70 6.49 -2.02 5.86
N LYS A 71 5.18 -2.22 5.98
CA LYS A 71 4.37 -1.63 7.04
C LYS A 71 3.86 -2.76 7.93
N PRO A 72 4.04 -2.69 9.25
CA PRO A 72 3.49 -3.71 10.15
C PRO A 72 1.96 -3.77 10.02
N LEU A 73 1.42 -4.97 9.96
CA LEU A 73 -0.03 -5.13 9.91
C LEU A 73 -0.71 -4.52 11.12
N ARG A 74 -0.05 -4.52 12.24
CA ARG A 74 -0.53 -3.89 13.46
C ARG A 74 -0.80 -2.40 13.23
N GLN A 75 0.08 -1.74 12.49
CA GLN A 75 -0.08 -0.33 12.16
C GLN A 75 -1.28 -0.13 11.22
N VAL A 76 -1.47 -1.02 10.26
CA VAL A 76 -2.61 -0.97 9.36
C VAL A 76 -3.91 -1.09 10.15
N GLN A 77 -3.96 -2.00 11.11
CA GLN A 77 -5.14 -2.17 11.96
C GLN A 77 -5.41 -0.93 12.80
N ALA A 78 -4.37 -0.27 13.28
CA ALA A 78 -4.51 0.97 14.03
C ALA A 78 -5.07 2.09 13.15
N ASP A 79 -4.63 2.15 11.89
CA ASP A 79 -5.10 3.16 10.94
C ASP A 79 -6.57 2.97 10.58
N LEU A 80 -7.08 1.75 10.66
CA LEU A 80 -8.48 1.45 10.33
C LEU A 80 -9.46 1.86 11.42
N LYS A 81 -8.99 2.17 12.60
CA LYS A 81 -9.85 2.53 13.74
C LYS A 81 -10.22 4.00 13.77
#